data_ff79738219d88dc17624bd21b2666b2f
#
_entry.id   ff79738219d88dc17624bd21b2666b2f
#
_cell.length_a   1.000
_cell.length_b   1.000
_cell.length_c   1.000
_cell.angle_alpha   90.00
_cell.angle_beta   90.00
_cell.angle_gamma   90.00
#
_symmetry.space_group_name_H-M   'P 1'
#
loop_
_entity.id
_entity.type
_entity.pdbx_description
1 polymer ?
#
loop_
_entity_poly.entity_id
_entity_poly.type
_entity_poly.pdbx_seq_one_letter_code
_entity_poly.pdbx_strand_id
1 'polypeptide(L)'
;MSLRTIVTQGDPVLAKTCRPVEKFDQKLHELLDDMKETLIQANGVGLAAPQIGILRRVVIVMDAEENMVELVNPQIIASDGEQTGLEGCLSVPGKYGVVTRPATATVRAQDRNGNFFEMSGEGIVARCFCHELEHLDGHLFVEHTDRLYTVEELESMEDENA
;
A
#
# COMPACT_ATOMS: atom_id res chain seq x y z
N MET A 1 -7.17 13.15 15.78
CA MET A 1 -6.44 12.87 14.50
C MET A 1 -5.02 13.40 14.62
N SER A 2 -4.06 12.60 14.25
CA SER A 2 -2.66 12.98 14.32
C SER A 2 -1.84 12.32 13.22
N LEU A 3 -0.73 12.97 12.88
CA LEU A 3 0.24 12.42 11.95
C LEU A 3 1.07 11.35 12.65
N ARG A 4 1.37 10.28 11.92
CA ARG A 4 2.25 9.21 12.37
C ARG A 4 3.54 9.23 11.55
N THR A 5 4.61 8.77 12.14
CA THR A 5 5.90 8.67 11.46
C THR A 5 5.94 7.42 10.59
N ILE A 6 6.25 7.58 9.31
CA ILE A 6 6.42 6.45 8.39
C ILE A 6 7.82 5.87 8.62
N VAL A 7 7.87 4.58 8.96
CA VAL A 7 9.14 3.87 9.13
C VAL A 7 9.69 3.44 7.77
N THR A 8 11.01 3.32 7.68
CA THR A 8 11.67 3.05 6.41
C THR A 8 12.35 1.69 6.39
N GLN A 9 12.71 1.25 5.20
CA GLN A 9 13.41 -0.01 4.97
C GLN A 9 14.59 -0.17 5.93
N GLY A 10 14.70 -1.34 6.54
CA GLY A 10 15.67 -1.61 7.60
C GLY A 10 15.03 -1.71 8.97
N ASP A 11 13.85 -1.11 9.17
CA ASP A 11 13.10 -1.27 10.41
C ASP A 11 12.50 -2.69 10.45
N PRO A 12 12.77 -3.47 11.50
CA PRO A 12 12.27 -4.86 11.59
C PRO A 12 10.75 -5.00 11.50
N VAL A 13 9.99 -3.97 11.85
CA VAL A 13 8.51 -4.03 11.82
C VAL A 13 7.99 -4.30 10.42
N LEU A 14 8.69 -3.84 9.37
CA LEU A 14 8.27 -4.02 7.98
C LEU A 14 8.38 -5.47 7.49
N ALA A 15 9.12 -6.32 8.20
CA ALA A 15 9.30 -7.72 7.87
C ALA A 15 8.40 -8.66 8.68
N LYS A 16 7.50 -8.12 9.48
CA LYS A 16 6.62 -8.91 10.36
C LYS A 16 5.24 -9.06 9.77
N THR A 17 4.59 -10.18 10.11
CA THR A 17 3.20 -10.45 9.73
C THR A 17 2.25 -9.74 10.70
N CYS A 18 1.24 -9.08 10.14
CA CYS A 18 0.23 -8.37 10.91
C CYS A 18 -0.87 -9.30 11.40
N ARG A 19 -1.47 -8.94 12.53
CA ARG A 19 -2.59 -9.67 13.13
C ARG A 19 -3.93 -9.15 12.60
N PRO A 20 -4.94 -10.04 12.42
CA PRO A 20 -6.28 -9.59 12.06
C PRO A 20 -6.87 -8.65 13.10
N VAL A 21 -7.71 -7.74 12.66
CA VAL A 21 -8.48 -6.86 13.53
C VAL A 21 -9.70 -7.64 14.00
N GLU A 22 -9.91 -7.68 15.31
CA GLU A 22 -11.05 -8.37 15.93
C GLU A 22 -12.07 -7.40 16.53
N LYS A 23 -11.60 -6.20 16.91
CA LYS A 23 -12.46 -5.18 17.54
C LYS A 23 -12.55 -3.94 16.63
N PHE A 24 -13.78 -3.59 16.27
CA PHE A 24 -14.08 -2.44 15.42
C PHE A 24 -14.55 -1.30 16.32
N ASP A 25 -13.60 -0.79 17.09
CA ASP A 25 -13.82 0.17 18.18
C ASP A 25 -13.23 1.56 17.85
N GLN A 26 -13.28 2.45 18.82
CA GLN A 26 -12.76 3.81 18.65
C GLN A 26 -11.25 3.83 18.36
N LYS A 27 -10.48 2.90 18.91
CA LYS A 27 -9.03 2.82 18.63
C LYS A 27 -8.77 2.51 17.15
N LEU A 28 -9.58 1.64 16.56
CA LEU A 28 -9.48 1.34 15.12
C LEU A 28 -9.84 2.58 14.30
N HIS A 29 -10.91 3.28 14.68
CA HIS A 29 -11.35 4.49 13.97
C HIS A 29 -10.25 5.56 14.02
N GLU A 30 -9.64 5.76 15.16
CA GLU A 30 -8.53 6.72 15.32
C GLU A 30 -7.32 6.32 14.46
N LEU A 31 -6.99 5.02 14.42
CA LEU A 31 -5.91 4.51 13.58
C LEU A 31 -6.19 4.80 12.10
N LEU A 32 -7.40 4.52 11.63
CA LEU A 32 -7.80 4.78 10.25
C LEU A 32 -7.71 6.27 9.91
N ASP A 33 -8.19 7.13 10.81
CA ASP A 33 -8.14 8.58 10.62
C ASP A 33 -6.69 9.08 10.58
N ASP A 34 -5.84 8.58 11.47
CA ASP A 34 -4.41 8.94 11.51
C ASP A 34 -3.69 8.48 10.24
N MET A 35 -4.01 7.28 9.75
CA MET A 35 -3.43 6.74 8.53
C MET A 35 -3.81 7.60 7.30
N LYS A 36 -5.06 8.02 7.21
CA LYS A 36 -5.51 8.91 6.12
C LYS A 36 -4.78 10.24 6.15
N GLU A 37 -4.67 10.84 7.33
CA GLU A 37 -3.98 12.11 7.51
C GLU A 37 -2.49 12.00 7.14
N THR A 38 -1.85 10.90 7.58
CA THR A 38 -0.45 10.61 7.27
C THR A 38 -0.24 10.42 5.77
N LEU A 39 -1.16 9.71 5.11
CA LEU A 39 -1.10 9.46 3.67
C LEU A 39 -1.22 10.76 2.87
N ILE A 40 -2.15 11.64 3.26
CA ILE A 40 -2.33 12.96 2.63
C ILE A 40 -1.04 13.77 2.76
N GLN A 41 -0.47 13.83 3.97
CA GLN A 41 0.76 14.57 4.23
C GLN A 41 1.93 14.04 3.40
N ALA A 42 2.01 12.73 3.23
CA ALA A 42 3.08 12.09 2.46
C ALA A 42 2.83 12.11 0.95
N ASN A 43 1.65 12.54 0.53
CA ASN A 43 1.27 12.63 -0.88
C ASN A 43 1.36 11.30 -1.62
N GLY A 44 0.98 10.21 -0.93
CA GLY A 44 1.01 8.85 -1.48
C GLY A 44 -0.36 8.38 -1.95
N VAL A 45 -0.40 7.18 -2.52
CA VAL A 45 -1.63 6.55 -3.04
C VAL A 45 -2.11 5.38 -2.17
N GLY A 46 -1.29 4.93 -1.24
CA GLY A 46 -1.64 3.85 -0.32
C GLY A 46 -0.72 3.81 0.89
N LEU A 47 -1.23 3.26 1.98
CA LEU A 47 -0.49 3.12 3.23
C LEU A 47 -1.00 1.91 3.99
N ALA A 48 -0.08 1.09 4.49
CA ALA A 48 -0.40 -0.05 5.33
C ALA A 48 0.03 0.24 6.78
N ALA A 49 -0.70 -0.29 7.74
CA ALA A 49 -0.45 -0.03 9.16
C ALA A 49 0.98 -0.33 9.62
N PRO A 50 1.65 -1.42 9.17
CA PRO A 50 3.04 -1.63 9.57
C PRO A 50 4.00 -0.52 9.17
N GLN A 51 3.66 0.27 8.13
CA GLN A 51 4.49 1.42 7.74
C GLN A 51 4.49 2.55 8.77
N ILE A 52 3.57 2.52 9.72
CA ILE A 52 3.56 3.43 10.88
C ILE A 52 3.78 2.66 12.19
N GLY A 53 4.34 1.46 12.10
CA GLY A 53 4.73 0.66 13.26
C GLY A 53 3.62 -0.14 13.91
N ILE A 54 2.46 -0.24 13.28
CA ILE A 54 1.28 -0.94 13.83
C ILE A 54 1.08 -2.27 13.10
N LEU A 55 1.19 -3.38 13.82
CA LEU A 55 1.10 -4.71 13.23
C LEU A 55 -0.34 -5.22 13.20
N ARG A 56 -1.19 -4.52 12.47
CA ARG A 56 -2.60 -4.86 12.27
C ARG A 56 -2.91 -4.87 10.78
N ARG A 57 -3.86 -5.71 10.38
CA ARG A 57 -4.23 -5.88 8.97
C ARG A 57 -5.18 -4.78 8.53
N VAL A 58 -4.62 -3.59 8.36
CA VAL A 58 -5.35 -2.38 7.98
C VAL A 58 -4.55 -1.65 6.92
N VAL A 59 -5.21 -1.30 5.82
CA VAL A 59 -4.60 -0.47 4.77
C VAL A 59 -5.57 0.62 4.33
N ILE A 60 -5.02 1.71 3.80
CA ILE A 60 -5.75 2.76 3.10
C ILE A 60 -5.27 2.72 1.66
N VAL A 61 -6.19 2.73 0.72
CA VAL A 61 -5.87 2.83 -0.71
C VAL A 61 -6.70 3.94 -1.34
N MET A 62 -6.13 4.56 -2.36
CA MET A 62 -6.84 5.58 -3.13
C MET A 62 -7.49 4.89 -4.34
N ASP A 63 -8.78 5.17 -4.58
CA ASP A 63 -9.47 4.62 -5.74
C ASP A 63 -9.24 5.49 -6.99
N ALA A 64 -9.88 5.13 -8.10
CA ALA A 64 -9.70 5.84 -9.37
C ALA A 64 -10.19 7.28 -9.34
N GLU A 65 -11.12 7.61 -8.44
CA GLU A 65 -11.65 8.97 -8.25
C GLU A 65 -10.91 9.73 -7.14
N GLU A 66 -9.76 9.21 -6.68
CA GLU A 66 -8.95 9.80 -5.62
C GLU A 66 -9.62 9.86 -4.25
N ASN A 67 -10.57 8.94 -4.01
CA ASN A 67 -11.15 8.75 -2.68
C ASN A 67 -10.31 7.75 -1.90
N MET A 68 -10.07 8.03 -0.63
CA MET A 68 -9.35 7.10 0.24
C MET A 68 -10.30 6.06 0.80
N VAL A 69 -10.00 4.80 0.55
CA VAL A 69 -10.82 3.65 0.97
C VAL A 69 -10.13 2.92 2.10
N GLU A 70 -10.86 2.66 3.16
CA GLU A 70 -10.39 1.90 4.32
C GLU A 70 -10.62 0.42 4.09
N LEU A 71 -9.56 -0.38 4.20
CA LEU A 71 -9.63 -1.83 4.04
C LEU A 71 -9.12 -2.49 5.31
N VAL A 72 -10.03 -3.09 6.07
CA VAL A 72 -9.71 -3.84 7.29
C VAL A 72 -9.78 -5.33 7.00
N ASN A 73 -8.78 -6.08 7.42
CA ASN A 73 -8.64 -7.51 7.14
C ASN A 73 -8.79 -7.84 5.65
N PRO A 74 -8.09 -7.13 4.75
CA PRO A 74 -8.29 -7.31 3.31
C PRO A 74 -7.68 -8.60 2.79
N GLN A 75 -8.31 -9.16 1.75
CA GLN A 75 -7.81 -10.32 1.00
C GLN A 75 -8.06 -10.08 -0.47
N ILE A 76 -7.10 -10.47 -1.31
CA ILE A 76 -7.32 -10.51 -2.76
C ILE A 76 -8.07 -11.80 -3.06
N ILE A 77 -9.27 -11.69 -3.61
CA ILE A 77 -10.13 -12.83 -3.92
C ILE A 77 -10.18 -13.17 -5.40
N ALA A 78 -9.73 -12.25 -6.27
CA ALA A 78 -9.65 -12.49 -7.70
C ALA A 78 -8.61 -11.56 -8.30
N SER A 79 -7.91 -12.03 -9.31
CA SER A 79 -6.97 -11.20 -10.07
C SER A 79 -6.84 -11.77 -11.47
N ASP A 80 -6.52 -10.91 -12.45
CA ASP A 80 -6.39 -11.33 -13.85
C ASP A 80 -5.42 -10.40 -14.58
N GLY A 81 -4.80 -10.96 -15.61
CA GLY A 81 -3.88 -10.23 -16.47
C GLY A 81 -2.59 -9.81 -15.78
N GLU A 82 -1.78 -9.08 -16.50
CA GLU A 82 -0.52 -8.57 -15.99
C GLU A 82 -0.30 -7.13 -16.44
N GLN A 83 0.34 -6.36 -15.58
CA GLN A 83 0.86 -5.05 -15.92
C GLN A 83 2.29 -4.94 -15.37
N THR A 84 3.14 -4.24 -16.10
CA THR A 84 4.54 -4.03 -15.68
C THR A 84 4.83 -2.54 -15.70
N GLY A 85 5.39 -2.03 -14.63
CA GLY A 85 5.70 -0.61 -14.55
C GLY A 85 6.47 -0.27 -13.29
N LEU A 86 6.80 1.00 -13.17
CA LEU A 86 7.54 1.50 -12.00
C LEU A 86 6.65 1.51 -10.77
N GLU A 87 7.24 1.08 -9.67
CA GLU A 87 6.59 1.09 -8.36
C GLU A 87 7.56 1.68 -7.34
N GLY A 88 7.02 2.45 -6.42
CA GLY A 88 7.77 3.00 -5.29
C GLY A 88 6.99 2.78 -4.01
N CYS A 89 7.59 3.15 -2.88
CA CYS A 89 6.98 2.97 -1.57
C CYS A 89 7.42 4.09 -0.62
N LEU A 90 6.49 4.56 0.19
CA LEU A 90 6.80 5.58 1.20
C LEU A 90 7.83 5.10 2.22
N SER A 91 7.95 3.78 2.42
CA SER A 91 8.95 3.17 3.30
C SER A 91 10.29 2.91 2.61
N VAL A 92 10.39 3.14 1.31
CA VAL A 92 11.63 3.04 0.52
C VAL A 92 11.80 4.34 -0.27
N PRO A 93 12.03 5.46 0.42
CA PRO A 93 12.01 6.77 -0.21
C PRO A 93 13.10 6.94 -1.26
N GLY A 94 12.74 7.59 -2.38
CA GLY A 94 13.67 7.93 -3.44
C GLY A 94 14.11 6.77 -4.33
N LYS A 95 13.54 5.58 -4.15
CA LYS A 95 13.88 4.39 -4.94
C LYS A 95 12.64 3.86 -5.64
N TYR A 96 12.83 3.40 -6.87
CA TYR A 96 11.77 2.85 -7.72
C TYR A 96 12.27 1.61 -8.43
N GLY A 97 11.38 0.66 -8.68
CA GLY A 97 11.72 -0.56 -9.41
C GLY A 97 10.64 -0.94 -10.38
N VAL A 98 10.99 -1.73 -11.39
CA VAL A 98 10.03 -2.28 -12.34
C VAL A 98 9.43 -3.53 -11.74
N VAL A 99 8.11 -3.53 -11.54
CA VAL A 99 7.39 -4.62 -10.89
C VAL A 99 6.21 -5.05 -11.76
N THR A 100 6.03 -6.36 -11.90
CA THR A 100 4.87 -6.94 -12.58
C THR A 100 3.82 -7.30 -11.54
N ARG A 101 2.60 -6.82 -11.77
CA ARG A 101 1.44 -7.03 -10.91
C ARG A 101 0.25 -7.48 -11.76
N PRO A 102 -0.81 -8.03 -11.15
CA PRO A 102 -2.05 -8.25 -11.88
C PRO A 102 -2.57 -6.96 -12.49
N ALA A 103 -3.15 -7.06 -13.69
CA ALA A 103 -3.76 -5.89 -14.36
C ALA A 103 -5.05 -5.47 -13.66
N THR A 104 -5.81 -6.45 -13.14
CA THR A 104 -7.03 -6.24 -12.36
C THR A 104 -6.96 -7.07 -11.08
N ALA A 105 -7.59 -6.59 -10.03
CA ALA A 105 -7.68 -7.32 -8.77
C ALA A 105 -8.96 -6.92 -8.04
N THR A 106 -9.52 -7.87 -7.30
CA THR A 106 -10.67 -7.65 -6.44
C THR A 106 -10.28 -8.00 -5.02
N VAL A 107 -10.57 -7.11 -4.08
CA VAL A 107 -10.34 -7.34 -2.67
C VAL A 107 -11.66 -7.51 -1.95
N ARG A 108 -11.67 -8.37 -0.94
CA ARG A 108 -12.74 -8.45 0.03
C ARG A 108 -12.16 -7.95 1.35
N ALA A 109 -12.88 -7.05 2.00
CA ALA A 109 -12.41 -6.43 3.24
C ALA A 109 -13.60 -6.09 4.14
N GLN A 110 -13.29 -5.56 5.31
CA GLN A 110 -14.27 -5.02 6.23
C GLN A 110 -14.08 -3.52 6.34
N ASP A 111 -15.16 -2.78 6.51
CA ASP A 111 -15.10 -1.34 6.79
C ASP A 111 -14.80 -1.11 8.28
N ARG A 112 -14.76 0.14 8.70
CA ARG A 112 -14.45 0.50 10.11
C ARG A 112 -15.47 -0.01 11.11
N ASN A 113 -16.63 -0.44 10.65
CA ASN A 113 -17.70 -0.97 11.49
C ASN A 113 -17.79 -2.49 11.43
N GLY A 114 -16.88 -3.14 10.69
CA GLY A 114 -16.83 -4.58 10.57
C GLY A 114 -17.68 -5.16 9.46
N ASN A 115 -18.35 -4.36 8.65
CA ASN A 115 -19.17 -4.82 7.55
C ASN A 115 -18.30 -5.24 6.36
N PHE A 116 -18.59 -6.41 5.79
CA PHE A 116 -17.85 -6.88 4.61
C PHE A 116 -18.28 -6.16 3.34
N PHE A 117 -17.33 -5.94 2.46
CA PHE A 117 -17.55 -5.41 1.12
C PHE A 117 -16.47 -5.93 0.17
N GLU A 118 -16.73 -5.78 -1.12
CA GLU A 118 -15.76 -6.11 -2.16
C GLU A 118 -15.52 -4.89 -3.02
N MET A 119 -14.30 -4.74 -3.51
CA MET A 119 -13.89 -3.64 -4.36
C MET A 119 -12.95 -4.16 -5.43
N SER A 120 -13.23 -3.80 -6.68
CA SER A 120 -12.38 -4.15 -7.81
C SER A 120 -11.63 -2.93 -8.31
N GLY A 121 -10.44 -3.13 -8.82
CA GLY A 121 -9.63 -2.08 -9.40
C GLY A 121 -8.78 -2.59 -10.54
N GLU A 122 -8.33 -1.67 -11.37
CA GLU A 122 -7.41 -1.96 -12.48
C GLU A 122 -6.27 -0.94 -12.47
N GLY A 123 -5.22 -1.21 -13.22
CA GLY A 123 -4.10 -0.31 -13.33
C GLY A 123 -3.44 -0.02 -11.98
N ILE A 124 -3.31 1.27 -11.65
CA ILE A 124 -2.64 1.70 -10.41
C ILE A 124 -3.41 1.24 -9.15
N VAL A 125 -4.73 1.13 -9.23
CA VAL A 125 -5.55 0.66 -8.09
C VAL A 125 -5.25 -0.80 -7.79
N ALA A 126 -5.21 -1.66 -8.83
CA ALA A 126 -4.86 -3.07 -8.66
C ALA A 126 -3.43 -3.23 -8.12
N ARG A 127 -2.48 -2.43 -8.64
CA ARG A 127 -1.10 -2.40 -8.15
C ARG A 127 -1.05 -2.03 -6.67
N CYS A 128 -1.81 -1.02 -6.29
CA CYS A 128 -1.88 -0.54 -4.91
C CYS A 128 -2.43 -1.62 -3.97
N PHE A 129 -3.49 -2.33 -4.36
CA PHE A 129 -4.00 -3.44 -3.55
C PHE A 129 -2.91 -4.46 -3.25
N CYS A 130 -2.19 -4.90 -4.28
CA CYS A 130 -1.14 -5.91 -4.11
C CYS A 130 0.01 -5.40 -3.26
N HIS A 131 0.46 -4.17 -3.51
CA HIS A 131 1.55 -3.55 -2.78
C HIS A 131 1.24 -3.42 -1.29
N GLU A 132 0.06 -2.88 -0.95
CA GLU A 132 -0.30 -2.64 0.44
C GLU A 132 -0.61 -3.94 1.19
N LEU A 133 -1.27 -4.91 0.54
CA LEU A 133 -1.56 -6.18 1.19
C LEU A 133 -0.28 -6.99 1.47
N GLU A 134 0.73 -6.87 0.63
CA GLU A 134 2.02 -7.51 0.88
C GLU A 134 2.70 -6.97 2.14
N HIS A 135 2.55 -5.69 2.44
CA HIS A 135 3.06 -5.12 3.69
C HIS A 135 2.50 -5.84 4.92
N LEU A 136 1.25 -6.30 4.84
CA LEU A 136 0.61 -6.99 5.97
C LEU A 136 1.25 -8.36 6.26
N ASP A 137 1.96 -8.91 5.30
CA ASP A 137 2.67 -10.19 5.42
C ASP A 137 4.19 -9.99 5.50
N GLY A 138 4.65 -8.75 5.67
CA GLY A 138 6.06 -8.45 5.88
C GLY A 138 6.89 -8.35 4.61
N HIS A 139 6.27 -8.04 3.47
CA HIS A 139 6.96 -7.94 2.18
C HIS A 139 6.99 -6.52 1.64
N LEU A 140 8.09 -6.17 0.97
CA LEU A 140 8.27 -4.91 0.27
C LEU A 140 8.39 -5.16 -1.22
N PHE A 141 8.03 -4.15 -2.05
CA PHE A 141 8.09 -4.27 -3.50
C PHE A 141 9.50 -4.59 -4.02
N VAL A 142 10.53 -4.25 -3.25
CA VAL A 142 11.93 -4.49 -3.63
C VAL A 142 12.23 -5.96 -3.87
N GLU A 143 11.42 -6.87 -3.32
CA GLU A 143 11.53 -8.31 -3.52
C GLU A 143 11.11 -8.73 -4.93
N HIS A 144 10.40 -7.87 -5.65
CA HIS A 144 9.82 -8.16 -6.98
C HIS A 144 10.57 -7.46 -8.12
N THR A 145 11.68 -6.82 -7.83
CA THR A 145 12.45 -6.10 -8.86
C THR A 145 13.92 -6.47 -8.79
N ASP A 146 14.56 -6.51 -9.95
CA ASP A 146 15.99 -6.84 -10.06
C ASP A 146 16.88 -5.64 -9.79
N ARG A 147 16.36 -4.44 -9.95
CA ARG A 147 17.14 -3.21 -9.81
C ARG A 147 16.27 -2.06 -9.29
N LEU A 148 16.85 -1.28 -8.39
CA LEU A 148 16.24 -0.05 -7.91
C LEU A 148 16.89 1.15 -8.60
N TYR A 149 16.06 2.12 -8.97
CA TYR A 149 16.47 3.36 -9.65
C TYR A 149 16.21 4.53 -8.74
N THR A 150 17.08 5.52 -8.79
CA THR A 150 16.82 6.83 -8.17
C THR A 150 16.04 7.71 -9.15
N VAL A 151 15.46 8.81 -8.64
CA VAL A 151 14.78 9.79 -9.50
C VAL A 151 15.76 10.34 -10.55
N GLU A 152 17.00 10.62 -10.15
CA GLU A 152 18.04 11.12 -11.06
C GLU A 152 18.34 10.13 -12.20
N GLU A 153 18.44 8.84 -11.88
CA GLU A 153 18.66 7.81 -12.89
C GLU A 153 17.50 7.71 -13.87
N LEU A 154 16.25 7.79 -13.36
CA LEU A 154 15.06 7.75 -14.21
C LEU A 154 14.99 8.97 -15.13
N GLU A 155 15.31 10.15 -14.63
CA GLU A 155 15.35 11.38 -15.44
C GLU A 155 16.40 11.28 -16.54
N SER A 156 17.60 10.76 -16.23
CA SER A 156 18.66 10.52 -17.20
C SER A 156 18.22 9.58 -18.32
N MET A 157 17.49 8.52 -17.96
CA MET A 157 17.00 7.54 -18.95
C MET A 157 15.95 8.15 -19.87
N GLU A 158 15.09 9.03 -19.36
CA GLU A 158 14.12 9.78 -20.17
C GLU A 158 14.82 10.70 -21.16
N ASP A 159 15.85 11.43 -20.74
CA ASP A 159 16.63 12.31 -21.58
C ASP A 159 17.32 11.55 -22.72
N GLU A 160 17.84 10.36 -22.44
CA GLU A 160 18.48 9.50 -23.44
C GLU A 160 17.49 9.00 -24.50
N ASN A 161 16.21 8.87 -24.14
CA ASN A 161 15.16 8.36 -25.02
C ASN A 161 14.34 9.46 -25.69
N ALA A 162 14.63 10.71 -25.40
CA ALA A 162 13.90 11.87 -25.92
C ALA A 162 14.23 12.16 -27.40
#